data_f9812f038f7a0b45a7fa3225cbc42de7
#
_entry.id   f9812f038f7a0b45a7fa3225cbc42de7
#
_cell.length_a   1.000
_cell.length_b   1.000
_cell.length_c   1.000
_cell.angle_alpha   90.00
_cell.angle_beta   90.00
_cell.angle_gamma   90.00
#
_symmetry.space_group_name_H-M   'P 1'
#
loop_
_entity.id
_entity.type
_entity.pdbx_description
1 polymer ?
#
loop_
_entity_poly.entity_id
_entity_poly.type
_entity_poly.pdbx_seq_one_letter_code
_entity_poly.pdbx_strand_id
1 'polypeptide(L)'
;MMKSPLLFAAAPLSLLLVLAACENETIDPNAEANAAAAAAANTAAALPPPPMIAASRTYRCKDNSLLYADFYTNETVQVRATKDQPGTTLTAAAGQPPFVAEGYSLSANEAQISYTAPGKGTQSCKA
;
A
#
# COMPACT_ATOMS: atom_id res chain seq x y z
N MET A 1 -25.21 -27.42 68.06
CA MET A 1 -26.31 -28.39 68.12
C MET A 1 -26.82 -28.66 66.70
N MET A 2 -26.63 -29.93 66.28
CA MET A 2 -27.57 -30.68 65.42
C MET A 2 -27.81 -30.10 64.05
N LYS A 3 -27.78 -30.80 62.97
CA LYS A 3 -27.64 -32.23 62.61
C LYS A 3 -27.57 -32.24 61.07
N SER A 4 -26.66 -33.00 60.52
CA SER A 4 -26.81 -33.50 59.13
C SER A 4 -28.10 -34.27 58.97
N PRO A 5 -28.63 -34.37 57.72
CA PRO A 5 -28.41 -35.64 57.08
C PRO A 5 -28.04 -35.58 55.60
N LEU A 6 -27.27 -36.55 55.27
CA LEU A 6 -27.05 -37.15 53.96
C LEU A 6 -28.35 -37.33 53.21
N LEU A 7 -28.37 -37.03 51.94
CA LEU A 7 -29.22 -37.75 50.96
C LEU A 7 -28.49 -37.93 49.67
N PHE A 8 -28.32 -39.18 49.38
CA PHE A 8 -27.90 -39.76 48.12
C PHE A 8 -28.76 -39.29 46.98
N ALA A 9 -28.17 -38.89 45.88
CA ALA A 9 -28.87 -38.86 44.63
C ALA A 9 -27.91 -39.30 43.51
N ALA A 10 -28.33 -40.40 42.95
CA ALA A 10 -27.82 -41.16 41.87
C ALA A 10 -27.31 -40.36 40.68
N ALA A 11 -26.15 -40.77 40.18
CA ALA A 11 -25.65 -40.42 38.88
C ALA A 11 -26.44 -41.13 37.77
N PRO A 12 -26.94 -40.43 36.76
CA PRO A 12 -27.19 -41.05 35.50
C PRO A 12 -25.91 -41.01 34.66
N LEU A 13 -25.43 -42.20 34.36
CA LEU A 13 -24.40 -42.49 33.39
C LEU A 13 -24.92 -42.11 32.00
N SER A 14 -24.71 -40.88 31.59
CA SER A 14 -24.99 -40.45 30.23
C SER A 14 -23.87 -40.94 29.33
N LEU A 15 -24.15 -42.04 28.68
CA LEU A 15 -23.35 -42.60 27.60
C LEU A 15 -23.41 -41.61 26.42
N LEU A 16 -22.50 -40.65 26.39
CA LEU A 16 -22.25 -39.85 25.22
C LEU A 16 -21.64 -40.75 24.14
N LEU A 17 -22.47 -41.17 23.21
CA LEU A 17 -22.00 -41.61 21.92
C LEU A 17 -21.33 -40.37 21.28
N VAL A 18 -20.01 -40.33 21.36
CA VAL A 18 -19.22 -39.55 20.44
C VAL A 18 -19.37 -40.26 19.09
N LEU A 19 -20.29 -39.77 18.27
CA LEU A 19 -20.16 -39.97 16.84
C LEU A 19 -18.87 -39.25 16.46
N ALA A 20 -17.81 -40.02 16.33
CA ALA A 20 -16.69 -39.63 15.52
C ALA A 20 -17.26 -39.45 14.10
N ALA A 21 -17.65 -38.23 13.78
CA ALA A 21 -17.70 -37.81 12.41
C ALA A 21 -16.29 -38.05 11.89
N CYS A 22 -16.08 -39.14 11.20
CA CYS A 22 -14.98 -39.22 10.25
C CYS A 22 -15.28 -38.13 9.23
N GLU A 23 -14.80 -36.92 9.52
CA GLU A 23 -14.50 -36.00 8.46
C GLU A 23 -13.51 -36.74 7.58
N ASN A 24 -14.03 -37.15 6.46
CA ASN A 24 -13.22 -37.65 5.38
C ASN A 24 -12.38 -36.46 4.94
N GLU A 25 -11.28 -36.22 5.65
CA GLU A 25 -10.23 -35.33 5.18
C GLU A 25 -9.72 -35.97 3.88
N THR A 26 -10.41 -35.63 2.81
CA THR A 26 -9.76 -35.63 1.53
C THR A 26 -8.59 -34.68 1.69
N ILE A 27 -7.42 -35.26 1.90
CA ILE A 27 -6.16 -34.53 1.86
C ILE A 27 -6.11 -34.01 0.42
N ASP A 28 -6.65 -32.81 0.24
CA ASP A 28 -6.47 -32.05 -0.97
C ASP A 28 -5.03 -31.57 -0.93
N PRO A 29 -4.15 -32.07 -1.79
CA PRO A 29 -2.75 -31.64 -1.80
C PRO A 29 -2.61 -30.13 -2.05
N ASN A 30 -3.71 -29.48 -2.41
CA ASN A 30 -3.78 -28.02 -2.60
C ASN A 30 -4.34 -27.25 -1.39
N ALA A 31 -4.78 -27.92 -0.32
CA ALA A 31 -5.38 -27.23 0.82
C ALA A 31 -4.38 -26.26 1.49
N GLU A 32 -3.14 -26.66 1.62
CA GLU A 32 -2.09 -25.80 2.14
C GLU A 32 -1.75 -24.64 1.18
N ALA A 33 -1.75 -24.91 -0.12
CA ALA A 33 -1.53 -23.87 -1.13
C ALA A 33 -2.70 -22.88 -1.15
N ASN A 34 -3.93 -23.34 -1.00
CA ASN A 34 -5.11 -22.48 -0.91
C ASN A 34 -5.14 -21.65 0.37
N ALA A 35 -4.73 -22.24 1.51
CA ALA A 35 -4.61 -21.50 2.77
C ALA A 35 -3.50 -20.45 2.70
N ALA A 36 -2.37 -20.78 2.10
CA ALA A 36 -1.27 -19.84 1.88
C ALA A 36 -1.68 -18.72 0.90
N ALA A 37 -2.41 -19.05 -0.17
CA ALA A 37 -2.92 -18.07 -1.11
C ALA A 37 -3.95 -17.13 -0.47
N ALA A 38 -4.85 -17.66 0.38
CA ALA A 38 -5.81 -16.84 1.12
C ALA A 38 -5.12 -15.93 2.15
N ALA A 39 -4.10 -16.44 2.86
CA ALA A 39 -3.31 -15.63 3.79
C ALA A 39 -2.52 -14.54 3.05
N ALA A 40 -1.93 -14.85 1.90
CA ALA A 40 -1.25 -13.88 1.06
C ALA A 40 -2.21 -12.81 0.52
N ALA A 41 -3.42 -13.19 0.11
CA ALA A 41 -4.45 -12.25 -0.33
C ALA A 41 -4.90 -11.32 0.81
N ASN A 42 -5.07 -11.83 2.03
CA ASN A 42 -5.41 -11.04 3.20
C ASN A 42 -4.26 -10.10 3.60
N THR A 43 -3.00 -10.54 3.47
CA THR A 43 -1.84 -9.68 3.72
C THR A 43 -1.72 -8.59 2.67
N ALA A 44 -1.99 -8.91 1.39
CA ALA A 44 -2.02 -7.93 0.32
C ALA A 44 -3.13 -6.88 0.49
N ALA A 45 -4.29 -7.28 1.03
CA ALA A 45 -5.40 -6.35 1.35
C ALA A 45 -5.07 -5.40 2.52
N ALA A 46 -4.14 -5.78 3.41
CA ALA A 46 -3.67 -4.94 4.51
C ALA A 46 -2.59 -3.93 4.08
N LEU A 47 -1.98 -4.09 2.91
CA LEU A 47 -1.04 -3.13 2.36
C LEU A 47 -1.79 -1.93 1.78
N PRO A 48 -1.27 -0.71 1.96
CA PRO A 48 -1.86 0.45 1.30
C PRO A 48 -1.87 0.23 -0.22
N PRO A 49 -2.92 0.66 -0.90
CA PRO A 49 -3.00 0.50 -2.34
C PRO A 49 -1.77 1.16 -3.01
N PRO A 50 -1.26 0.59 -4.09
CA PRO A 50 -0.14 1.18 -4.79
C PRO A 50 -0.50 2.59 -5.25
N PRO A 51 0.46 3.54 -5.23
CA PRO A 51 0.21 4.90 -5.66
C PRO A 51 -0.22 4.92 -7.12
N MET A 52 -1.30 5.64 -7.40
CA MET A 52 -1.81 5.86 -8.74
C MET A 52 -1.40 7.23 -9.26
N ILE A 53 -1.28 7.35 -10.57
CA ILE A 53 -1.03 8.66 -11.21
C ILE A 53 -2.31 9.49 -11.08
N ALA A 54 -2.20 10.61 -10.37
CA ALA A 54 -3.28 11.58 -10.20
C ALA A 54 -3.31 12.60 -11.35
N ALA A 55 -2.14 12.99 -11.85
CA ALA A 55 -2.00 13.90 -12.98
C ALA A 55 -0.67 13.68 -13.69
N SER A 56 -0.68 13.83 -15.02
CA SER A 56 0.54 13.86 -15.84
C SER A 56 0.62 15.19 -16.57
N ARG A 57 1.76 15.86 -16.49
CA ARG A 57 2.00 17.13 -17.16
C ARG A 57 3.31 17.12 -17.92
N THR A 58 3.32 17.84 -19.05
CA THR A 58 4.54 18.10 -19.81
C THR A 58 4.81 19.58 -19.76
N TYR A 59 5.93 19.96 -19.20
CA TYR A 59 6.36 21.34 -19.10
C TYR A 59 7.46 21.65 -20.11
N ARG A 60 7.43 22.87 -20.62
CA ARG A 60 8.54 23.45 -21.38
C ARG A 60 9.24 24.46 -20.49
N CYS A 61 10.52 24.24 -20.25
CA CYS A 61 11.34 25.10 -19.42
C CYS A 61 11.96 26.26 -20.21
N LYS A 62 12.46 27.26 -19.51
CA LYS A 62 13.02 28.48 -20.13
C LYS A 62 14.23 28.19 -21.04
N ASP A 63 14.94 27.11 -20.81
CA ASP A 63 16.03 26.61 -21.63
C ASP A 63 15.57 25.77 -22.84
N ASN A 64 14.27 25.77 -23.17
CA ASN A 64 13.61 24.95 -24.15
C ASN A 64 13.64 23.44 -23.89
N SER A 65 14.11 22.98 -22.76
CA SER A 65 14.02 21.57 -22.39
C SER A 65 12.58 21.19 -22.04
N LEU A 66 12.25 19.91 -22.25
CA LEU A 66 10.99 19.35 -21.80
C LEU A 66 11.18 18.66 -20.46
N LEU A 67 10.16 18.76 -19.61
CA LEU A 67 10.07 18.09 -18.34
C LEU A 67 8.73 17.35 -18.29
N TYR A 68 8.79 16.03 -18.13
CA TYR A 68 7.62 15.19 -17.90
C TYR A 68 7.47 14.97 -16.40
N ALA A 69 6.31 15.28 -15.86
CA ALA A 69 6.01 15.13 -14.45
C ALA A 69 4.73 14.33 -14.25
N ASP A 70 4.84 13.20 -13.59
CA ASP A 70 3.73 12.35 -13.18
C ASP A 70 3.53 12.50 -11.68
N PHE A 71 2.40 13.09 -11.29
CA PHE A 71 2.01 13.30 -9.91
C PHE A 71 1.20 12.11 -9.41
N TYR A 72 1.55 11.59 -8.25
CA TYR A 72 0.93 10.41 -7.66
C TYR A 72 0.06 10.77 -6.44
N THR A 73 -0.87 9.89 -6.13
CA THR A 73 -1.79 10.06 -4.99
C THR A 73 -1.13 10.00 -3.61
N ASN A 74 0.10 9.51 -3.53
CA ASN A 74 0.90 9.42 -2.31
C ASN A 74 1.84 10.62 -2.12
N GLU A 75 1.50 11.78 -2.70
CA GLU A 75 2.26 13.04 -2.53
C GLU A 75 3.68 12.98 -3.09
N THR A 76 3.88 12.14 -4.09
CA THR A 76 5.13 12.09 -4.84
C THR A 76 4.93 12.55 -6.27
N VAL A 77 6.00 12.98 -6.91
CA VAL A 77 6.05 13.29 -8.33
C VAL A 77 7.28 12.62 -8.93
N GLN A 78 7.10 11.98 -10.08
CA GLN A 78 8.20 11.46 -10.86
C GLN A 78 8.49 12.40 -12.02
N VAL A 79 9.70 12.94 -12.07
CA VAL A 79 10.14 13.85 -13.12
C VAL A 79 11.12 13.17 -14.06
N ARG A 80 10.98 13.43 -15.36
CA ARG A 80 11.81 12.88 -16.42
C ARG A 80 12.14 13.93 -17.47
N ALA A 81 13.36 13.90 -18.00
CA ALA A 81 13.75 14.76 -19.12
C ALA A 81 13.24 14.20 -20.46
N THR A 82 13.10 12.88 -20.58
CA THR A 82 12.54 12.19 -21.74
C THR A 82 11.56 11.11 -21.28
N LYS A 83 10.64 10.71 -22.14
CA LYS A 83 9.63 9.70 -21.80
C LYS A 83 10.22 8.32 -21.50
N ASP A 84 11.34 8.01 -22.13
CA ASP A 84 11.95 6.67 -22.11
C ASP A 84 13.02 6.50 -21.03
N GLN A 85 13.36 7.56 -20.31
CA GLN A 85 14.34 7.50 -19.23
C GLN A 85 13.70 7.24 -17.87
N PRO A 86 14.43 6.58 -16.95
CA PRO A 86 13.98 6.47 -15.57
C PRO A 86 13.80 7.86 -14.97
N GLY A 87 12.71 8.03 -14.24
CA GLY A 87 12.39 9.30 -13.58
C GLY A 87 13.06 9.41 -12.22
N THR A 88 13.23 10.66 -11.78
CA THR A 88 13.59 10.97 -10.40
C THR A 88 12.31 11.20 -9.60
N THR A 89 12.16 10.51 -8.47
CA THR A 89 11.01 10.70 -7.59
C THR A 89 11.30 11.80 -6.57
N LEU A 90 10.42 12.78 -6.53
CA LEU A 90 10.42 13.85 -5.54
C LEU A 90 9.24 13.65 -4.59
N THR A 91 9.39 14.01 -3.34
CA THR A 91 8.35 13.87 -2.31
C THR A 91 7.96 15.25 -1.77
N ALA A 92 6.67 15.43 -1.54
CA ALA A 92 6.15 16.62 -0.87
C ALA A 92 6.47 16.55 0.63
N ALA A 93 7.07 17.59 1.17
CA ALA A 93 7.30 17.69 2.60
C ALA A 93 5.96 17.94 3.32
N ALA A 94 5.62 17.08 4.28
CA ALA A 94 4.36 17.18 5.05
C ALA A 94 3.09 17.24 4.18
N GLY A 95 3.10 16.55 3.05
CA GLY A 95 1.93 16.46 2.17
C GLY A 95 1.66 17.70 1.30
N GLN A 96 2.55 18.67 1.29
CA GLN A 96 2.38 19.91 0.54
C GLN A 96 3.62 20.25 -0.28
N PRO A 97 3.44 20.93 -1.44
CA PRO A 97 4.57 21.43 -2.22
C PRO A 97 5.47 22.36 -1.38
N PRO A 98 6.73 22.47 -1.70
CA PRO A 98 7.41 21.92 -2.87
C PRO A 98 7.71 20.42 -2.77
N PHE A 99 7.76 19.75 -3.92
CA PHE A 99 8.28 18.39 -4.03
C PHE A 99 9.80 18.46 -4.12
N VAL A 100 10.48 17.69 -3.30
CA VAL A 100 11.95 17.74 -3.17
C VAL A 100 12.58 16.36 -3.22
N ALA A 101 13.78 16.30 -3.78
CA ALA A 101 14.71 15.18 -3.69
C ALA A 101 16.14 15.78 -3.70
N GLU A 102 17.13 14.93 -3.49
CA GLU A 102 18.52 15.39 -3.48
C GLU A 102 18.88 16.12 -4.79
N GLY A 103 19.12 17.43 -4.69
CA GLY A 103 19.44 18.29 -5.83
C GLY A 103 18.27 18.66 -6.74
N TYR A 104 17.06 18.20 -6.45
CA TYR A 104 15.85 18.49 -7.22
C TYR A 104 14.79 19.20 -6.39
N SER A 105 14.05 20.10 -7.02
CA SER A 105 12.89 20.75 -6.43
C SER A 105 11.87 21.11 -7.50
N LEU A 106 10.59 20.93 -7.21
CA LEU A 106 9.47 21.29 -8.09
C LEU A 106 8.41 21.98 -7.25
N SER A 107 8.08 23.22 -7.60
CA SER A 107 7.31 24.12 -6.72
C SER A 107 5.87 23.71 -6.48
N ALA A 108 5.19 23.12 -7.47
CA ALA A 108 3.77 22.79 -7.36
C ALA A 108 3.30 21.90 -8.54
N ASN A 109 2.03 21.49 -8.51
CA ASN A 109 1.33 20.86 -9.62
C ASN A 109 0.45 21.89 -10.33
N GLU A 110 1.05 22.87 -10.97
CA GLU A 110 0.37 23.99 -11.63
C GLU A 110 0.80 24.11 -13.10
N ALA A 111 0.15 25.01 -13.85
CA ALA A 111 0.49 25.27 -15.24
C ALA A 111 1.84 25.96 -15.41
N GLN A 112 2.29 26.69 -14.40
CA GLN A 112 3.61 27.31 -14.35
C GLN A 112 4.29 26.92 -13.04
N ILE A 113 5.50 26.40 -13.14
CA ILE A 113 6.28 25.89 -12.01
C ILE A 113 7.70 26.44 -12.03
N SER A 114 8.34 26.41 -10.86
CA SER A 114 9.78 26.51 -10.71
C SER A 114 10.38 25.11 -10.53
N TYR A 115 11.33 24.76 -11.37
CA TYR A 115 12.00 23.46 -11.33
C TYR A 115 13.50 23.66 -11.16
N THR A 116 14.06 22.96 -10.20
CA THR A 116 15.51 22.89 -9.95
C THR A 116 16.02 21.50 -10.25
N ALA A 117 17.14 21.40 -10.96
CA ALA A 117 17.83 20.15 -11.22
C ALA A 117 19.34 20.34 -11.09
N PRO A 118 20.10 19.27 -10.75
CA PRO A 118 21.55 19.32 -10.69
C PRO A 118 22.14 19.79 -12.01
N GLY A 119 23.08 20.75 -11.94
CA GLY A 119 23.76 21.29 -13.11
C GLY A 119 22.95 22.28 -13.96
N LYS A 120 21.64 22.45 -13.70
CA LYS A 120 20.79 23.40 -14.47
C LYS A 120 20.29 24.58 -13.64
N GLY A 121 20.42 24.50 -12.30
CA GLY A 121 19.86 25.50 -11.40
C GLY A 121 18.33 25.53 -11.42
N THR A 122 17.77 26.64 -10.94
CA THR A 122 16.32 26.86 -10.89
C THR A 122 15.85 27.58 -12.15
N GLN A 123 14.82 27.05 -12.79
CA GLN A 123 14.23 27.62 -13.99
C GLN A 123 12.71 27.57 -13.94
N SER A 124 12.06 28.50 -14.65
CA SER A 124 10.62 28.49 -14.82
C SER A 124 10.23 27.57 -15.97
N CYS A 125 9.22 26.75 -15.75
CA CYS A 125 8.67 25.85 -16.74
C CYS A 125 7.15 26.03 -16.85
N LYS A 126 6.59 25.89 -18.05
CA LYS A 126 5.15 26.02 -18.32
C LYS A 126 4.61 24.78 -19.01
N ALA A 127 3.42 24.31 -18.59
CA ALA A 127 2.65 23.26 -19.24
C ALA A 127 1.83 23.79 -20.41
#